data_85b36d4bb112186256d5c57a7001dedf
#
_entry.id   85b36d4bb112186256d5c57a7001dedf
#
_cell.length_a   1.000
_cell.length_b   1.000
_cell.length_c   1.000
_cell.angle_alpha   90.00
_cell.angle_beta   90.00
_cell.angle_gamma   90.00
#
_symmetry.space_group_name_H-M   'P 1'
#
loop_
_entity.id
_entity.type
_entity.pdbx_description
1 polymer ?
#
loop_
_entity_poly.entity_id
_entity_poly.type
_entity_poly.pdbx_seq_one_letter_code
_entity_poly.pdbx_strand_id
1 'polypeptide(L)'
;MKFNHELNRKGFKVSRKRLVSIMRKNGFYHKYHRKYVVTTDSNHNLARAENLVNREFNSFKVNEAWCGDITYIPTDEGWLYLASVVDLCSRCLVGYKFGATMDTDLICGTLLMAVKEEKTTVGTIFHSDRGSQYCSYQFQKLLKSKGFRCSMSRRGQCWDNAVAESFWATLKRECLPVNRKFSSRSEGIKKIINWISYYNGFRPHSSFGMLSLYQYRNRVLY
;
A
#
# COMPACT_ATOMS: atom_id res chain seq x y z
N MET A 1 -11.89 -17.63 -0.01
CA MET A 1 -11.20 -18.08 1.21
C MET A 1 -11.41 -17.16 2.41
N LYS A 2 -11.09 -15.86 2.33
CA LYS A 2 -11.18 -14.92 3.46
C LYS A 2 -12.57 -14.85 4.11
N PHE A 3 -13.63 -14.74 3.31
CA PHE A 3 -15.01 -14.66 3.81
C PHE A 3 -15.44 -15.94 4.53
N ASN A 4 -15.04 -17.12 4.03
CA ASN A 4 -15.32 -18.39 4.72
C ASN A 4 -14.59 -18.48 6.08
N HIS A 5 -13.36 -17.99 6.16
CA HIS A 5 -12.61 -17.91 7.41
C HIS A 5 -13.31 -17.01 8.45
N GLU A 6 -13.77 -15.82 8.03
CA GLU A 6 -14.50 -14.89 8.91
C GLU A 6 -15.82 -15.46 9.42
N LEU A 7 -16.57 -16.16 8.56
CA LEU A 7 -17.80 -16.85 8.98
C LEU A 7 -17.51 -17.94 10.02
N ASN A 8 -16.48 -18.76 9.80
CA ASN A 8 -16.10 -19.80 10.75
C ASN A 8 -15.65 -19.18 12.09
N ARG A 9 -14.92 -18.06 12.08
CA ARG A 9 -14.53 -17.34 13.29
C ARG A 9 -15.73 -16.80 14.08
N LYS A 10 -16.81 -16.42 13.37
CA LYS A 10 -18.10 -16.01 13.97
C LYS A 10 -19.01 -17.18 14.35
N GLY A 11 -18.53 -18.43 14.29
CA GLY A 11 -19.29 -19.62 14.66
C GLY A 11 -20.15 -20.23 13.54
N PHE A 12 -20.16 -19.63 12.34
CA PHE A 12 -20.94 -20.19 11.22
C PHE A 12 -20.13 -21.27 10.46
N LYS A 13 -20.46 -22.54 10.67
CA LYS A 13 -19.83 -23.66 9.93
C LYS A 13 -20.47 -23.79 8.55
N VAL A 14 -19.84 -23.20 7.53
CA VAL A 14 -20.30 -23.27 6.13
C VAL A 14 -19.20 -23.78 5.22
N SER A 15 -19.52 -24.78 4.38
CA SER A 15 -18.58 -25.27 3.38
C SER A 15 -18.33 -24.21 2.29
N ARG A 16 -17.12 -24.21 1.72
CA ARG A 16 -16.76 -23.29 0.62
C ARG A 16 -17.72 -23.40 -0.57
N LYS A 17 -18.14 -24.61 -0.95
CA LYS A 17 -19.09 -24.83 -2.06
C LYS A 17 -20.43 -24.16 -1.79
N ARG A 18 -20.99 -24.35 -0.59
CA ARG A 18 -22.26 -23.75 -0.16
C ARG A 18 -22.17 -22.22 -0.11
N LEU A 19 -21.08 -21.68 0.44
CA LEU A 19 -20.85 -20.25 0.49
C LEU A 19 -20.81 -19.63 -0.92
N VAL A 20 -20.06 -20.22 -1.85
CA VAL A 20 -19.99 -19.72 -3.24
C VAL A 20 -21.36 -19.78 -3.92
N SER A 21 -22.16 -20.83 -3.66
CA SER A 21 -23.52 -20.94 -4.19
C SER A 21 -24.43 -19.81 -3.66
N ILE A 22 -24.40 -19.55 -2.35
CA ILE A 22 -25.16 -18.47 -1.72
C ILE A 22 -24.74 -17.11 -2.29
N MET A 23 -23.44 -16.87 -2.39
CA MET A 23 -22.92 -15.61 -2.95
C MET A 23 -23.40 -15.41 -4.39
N ARG A 24 -23.35 -16.42 -5.25
CA ARG A 24 -23.83 -16.34 -6.63
C ARG A 24 -25.33 -16.06 -6.71
N LYS A 25 -26.15 -16.73 -5.89
CA LYS A 25 -27.61 -16.50 -5.85
C LYS A 25 -27.97 -15.08 -5.44
N ASN A 26 -27.13 -14.43 -4.62
CA ASN A 26 -27.35 -13.06 -4.16
C ASN A 26 -26.55 -12.01 -4.96
N GLY A 27 -26.05 -12.35 -6.14
CA GLY A 27 -25.38 -11.40 -7.03
C GLY A 27 -23.96 -10.98 -6.60
N PHE A 28 -23.37 -11.66 -5.63
CA PHE A 28 -21.99 -11.41 -5.21
C PHE A 28 -21.00 -12.15 -6.12
N TYR A 29 -20.40 -11.44 -7.06
CA TYR A 29 -19.42 -11.99 -7.99
C TYR A 29 -18.04 -11.42 -7.73
N HIS A 30 -17.01 -12.25 -8.00
CA HIS A 30 -15.63 -11.79 -8.00
C HIS A 30 -15.40 -10.89 -9.22
N LYS A 31 -15.06 -9.62 -8.98
CA LYS A 31 -14.75 -8.67 -10.07
C LYS A 31 -13.36 -8.99 -10.65
N TYR A 32 -13.31 -9.39 -11.92
CA TYR A 32 -12.07 -9.59 -12.66
C TYR A 32 -11.70 -8.29 -13.38
N HIS A 33 -10.48 -7.78 -13.19
CA HIS A 33 -10.02 -6.59 -13.89
C HIS A 33 -8.68 -6.85 -14.56
N ARG A 34 -8.65 -6.66 -15.86
CA ARG A 34 -7.43 -6.56 -16.66
C ARG A 34 -7.26 -5.12 -17.10
N LYS A 35 -6.15 -4.46 -16.70
CA LYS A 35 -5.36 -3.52 -17.51
C LYS A 35 -4.22 -2.97 -16.69
N TYR A 36 -3.02 -3.12 -17.23
CA TYR A 36 -1.80 -2.50 -16.76
C TYR A 36 -1.65 -1.15 -17.50
N VAL A 37 -1.37 -0.09 -16.78
CA VAL A 37 -1.03 1.24 -17.33
C VAL A 37 0.31 1.63 -16.73
N VAL A 38 1.30 1.95 -17.56
CA VAL A 38 2.59 2.51 -17.13
C VAL A 38 2.35 3.93 -16.64
N THR A 39 2.69 4.21 -15.39
CA THR A 39 2.37 5.46 -14.70
C THR A 39 3.57 6.24 -14.20
N THR A 40 4.77 5.64 -14.27
CA THR A 40 5.99 6.23 -13.75
C THR A 40 6.85 6.73 -14.90
N ASP A 41 7.14 8.03 -14.94
CA ASP A 41 8.20 8.59 -15.77
C ASP A 41 9.54 8.43 -15.03
N SER A 42 10.34 7.46 -15.48
CA SER A 42 11.70 7.21 -14.98
C SER A 42 12.78 7.77 -15.90
N ASN A 43 12.41 8.59 -16.90
CA ASN A 43 13.31 9.08 -17.94
C ASN A 43 13.89 10.47 -17.59
N HIS A 44 14.54 10.59 -16.43
CA HIS A 44 15.15 11.80 -15.95
C HIS A 44 16.60 11.56 -15.50
N ASN A 45 17.44 12.61 -15.42
CA ASN A 45 18.85 12.57 -15.03
C ASN A 45 19.09 12.80 -13.51
N LEU A 46 18.08 12.62 -12.67
CA LEU A 46 18.23 12.81 -11.22
C LEU A 46 19.03 11.65 -10.60
N ALA A 47 19.67 11.93 -9.46
CA ALA A 47 20.47 10.96 -8.72
C ALA A 47 19.64 9.71 -8.35
N ARG A 48 20.24 8.53 -8.48
CA ARG A 48 19.60 7.23 -8.24
C ARG A 48 20.31 6.50 -7.13
N ALA A 49 19.54 5.83 -6.29
CA ALA A 49 20.08 4.95 -5.25
C ALA A 49 20.15 3.49 -5.75
N GLU A 50 21.00 2.71 -5.10
CA GLU A 50 21.11 1.27 -5.28
C GLU A 50 19.84 0.56 -4.74
N ASN A 51 19.52 -0.61 -5.30
CA ASN A 51 18.44 -1.46 -4.79
C ASN A 51 18.94 -2.29 -3.60
N LEU A 52 18.66 -1.84 -2.39
CA LEU A 52 19.05 -2.52 -1.15
C LEU A 52 18.07 -3.62 -0.74
N VAL A 53 16.83 -3.60 -1.26
CA VAL A 53 15.78 -4.59 -0.91
C VAL A 53 15.90 -5.86 -1.72
N ASN A 54 16.34 -5.74 -2.96
CA ASN A 54 16.65 -6.85 -3.88
C ASN A 54 15.59 -7.97 -3.93
N ARG A 55 14.30 -7.60 -3.78
CA ARG A 55 13.14 -8.52 -3.74
C ARG A 55 13.07 -9.43 -2.50
N GLU A 56 13.92 -9.24 -1.52
CA GLU A 56 13.91 -10.00 -0.27
C GLU A 56 12.90 -9.44 0.74
N PHE A 57 11.67 -9.25 0.30
CA PHE A 57 10.62 -8.55 1.06
C PHE A 57 10.23 -9.21 2.39
N ASN A 58 10.66 -10.43 2.66
CA ASN A 58 10.30 -11.16 3.89
C ASN A 58 11.47 -11.27 4.88
N SER A 59 12.63 -10.70 4.56
CA SER A 59 13.84 -10.79 5.40
C SER A 59 13.93 -9.69 6.47
N PHE A 60 13.09 -8.67 6.41
CA PHE A 60 13.16 -7.50 7.28
C PHE A 60 12.37 -7.69 8.59
N LYS A 61 12.85 -7.04 9.63
CA LYS A 61 12.11 -6.82 10.89
C LYS A 61 11.13 -5.64 10.72
N VAL A 62 10.21 -5.51 11.68
CA VAL A 62 9.28 -4.37 11.70
C VAL A 62 10.07 -3.05 11.76
N ASN A 63 9.71 -2.12 10.90
CA ASN A 63 10.33 -0.79 10.75
C ASN A 63 11.80 -0.81 10.26
N GLU A 64 12.32 -1.95 9.79
CA GLU A 64 13.67 -2.03 9.21
C GLU A 64 13.70 -1.58 7.75
N ALA A 65 12.63 -1.85 7.00
CA ALA A 65 12.49 -1.40 5.61
C ALA A 65 11.05 -1.02 5.29
N TRP A 66 10.90 0.15 4.69
CA TRP A 66 9.64 0.70 4.22
C TRP A 66 9.61 0.84 2.70
N CYS A 67 8.43 0.69 2.12
CA CYS A 67 8.21 0.89 0.69
C CYS A 67 7.25 2.06 0.47
N GLY A 68 7.69 3.06 -0.30
CA GLY A 68 6.88 4.20 -0.71
C GLY A 68 6.40 4.10 -2.15
N ASP A 69 5.15 4.49 -2.40
CA ASP A 69 4.59 4.56 -3.76
C ASP A 69 3.41 5.52 -3.83
N ILE A 70 3.06 5.96 -5.05
CA ILE A 70 1.93 6.86 -5.31
C ILE A 70 0.96 6.16 -6.25
N THR A 71 -0.33 6.28 -5.95
CA THR A 71 -1.37 5.91 -6.90
C THR A 71 -2.32 7.06 -7.16
N TYR A 72 -3.05 6.99 -8.25
CA TYR A 72 -4.13 7.91 -8.58
C TYR A 72 -5.48 7.18 -8.62
N ILE A 73 -6.50 7.89 -8.19
CA ILE A 73 -7.86 7.40 -8.01
C ILE A 73 -8.79 8.37 -8.75
N PRO A 74 -9.60 7.90 -9.69
CA PRO A 74 -10.48 8.77 -10.45
C PRO A 74 -11.66 9.24 -9.60
N THR A 75 -11.99 10.53 -9.73
CA THR A 75 -13.20 11.15 -9.18
C THR A 75 -13.87 12.01 -10.26
N ASP A 76 -15.13 12.43 -10.04
CA ASP A 76 -15.80 13.35 -10.95
C ASP A 76 -15.16 14.76 -10.93
N GLU A 77 -14.36 15.07 -9.88
CA GLU A 77 -13.58 16.31 -9.73
C GLU A 77 -12.16 16.19 -10.30
N GLY A 78 -11.83 15.12 -11.03
CA GLY A 78 -10.50 14.80 -11.52
C GLY A 78 -9.75 13.80 -10.64
N TRP A 79 -8.42 13.77 -10.74
CA TRP A 79 -7.61 12.79 -10.02
C TRP A 79 -7.50 13.13 -8.52
N LEU A 80 -7.60 12.11 -7.70
CA LEU A 80 -7.18 12.11 -6.31
C LEU A 80 -5.89 11.27 -6.22
N TYR A 81 -4.79 11.89 -5.82
CA TYR A 81 -3.53 11.20 -5.60
C TYR A 81 -3.44 10.71 -4.16
N LEU A 82 -2.86 9.54 -3.99
CA LEU A 82 -2.62 8.93 -2.68
C LEU A 82 -1.20 8.39 -2.66
N ALA A 83 -0.35 8.99 -1.83
CA ALA A 83 0.95 8.43 -1.49
C ALA A 83 0.84 7.55 -0.26
N SER A 84 1.64 6.49 -0.21
CA SER A 84 1.68 5.53 0.89
C SER A 84 3.09 5.17 1.29
N VAL A 85 3.25 4.80 2.56
CA VAL A 85 4.41 4.11 3.10
C VAL A 85 3.93 2.81 3.74
N VAL A 86 4.47 1.69 3.29
CA VAL A 86 4.15 0.33 3.75
C VAL A 86 5.38 -0.27 4.40
N ASP A 87 5.26 -0.79 5.61
CA ASP A 87 6.32 -1.57 6.26
C ASP A 87 6.47 -2.94 5.58
N LEU A 88 7.68 -3.28 5.14
CA LEU A 88 7.93 -4.49 4.37
C LEU A 88 7.78 -5.78 5.18
N CYS A 89 7.99 -5.74 6.49
CA CYS A 89 7.79 -6.89 7.37
C CYS A 89 6.30 -7.18 7.59
N SER A 90 5.59 -6.23 8.18
CA SER A 90 4.19 -6.41 8.60
C SER A 90 3.18 -6.16 7.49
N ARG A 91 3.58 -5.54 6.38
CA ARG A 91 2.70 -5.04 5.31
C ARG A 91 1.71 -3.97 5.78
N CYS A 92 1.85 -3.47 7.01
CA CYS A 92 1.05 -2.36 7.50
C CYS A 92 1.28 -1.10 6.67
N LEU A 93 0.20 -0.40 6.36
CA LEU A 93 0.29 0.97 5.90
C LEU A 93 0.61 1.86 7.10
N VAL A 94 1.83 2.37 7.16
CA VAL A 94 2.36 3.16 8.30
C VAL A 94 2.29 4.67 8.04
N GLY A 95 2.13 5.09 6.79
CA GLY A 95 1.91 6.48 6.43
C GLY A 95 1.14 6.62 5.14
N TYR A 96 0.30 7.66 5.05
CA TYR A 96 -0.41 8.01 3.83
C TYR A 96 -0.77 9.49 3.79
N LYS A 97 -0.88 10.03 2.59
CA LYS A 97 -1.36 11.40 2.37
C LYS A 97 -2.11 11.50 1.06
N PHE A 98 -3.17 12.31 1.05
CA PHE A 98 -3.94 12.61 -0.15
C PHE A 98 -3.54 13.96 -0.71
N GLY A 99 -3.62 14.11 -2.04
CA GLY A 99 -3.36 15.35 -2.74
C GLY A 99 -4.18 15.49 -4.02
N ALA A 100 -4.35 16.73 -4.47
CA ALA A 100 -4.91 17.02 -5.79
C ALA A 100 -3.84 16.96 -6.89
N THR A 101 -2.56 16.98 -6.50
CA THR A 101 -1.37 16.94 -7.37
C THR A 101 -0.43 15.83 -6.90
N MET A 102 0.38 15.31 -7.84
CA MET A 102 1.42 14.33 -7.57
C MET A 102 2.77 15.05 -7.48
N ASP A 103 3.00 15.74 -6.38
CA ASP A 103 4.20 16.54 -6.13
C ASP A 103 5.09 15.94 -5.03
N THR A 104 6.24 16.56 -4.82
CA THR A 104 7.20 16.17 -3.78
C THR A 104 6.65 16.40 -2.37
N ASP A 105 5.81 17.40 -2.16
CA ASP A 105 5.21 17.70 -0.84
C ASP A 105 4.23 16.60 -0.40
N LEU A 106 3.59 15.93 -1.36
CA LEU A 106 2.74 14.78 -1.08
C LEU A 106 3.54 13.65 -0.43
N ILE A 107 4.67 13.26 -1.02
CA ILE A 107 5.51 12.16 -0.50
C ILE A 107 6.28 12.55 0.75
N CYS A 108 6.76 13.80 0.85
CA CYS A 108 7.38 14.31 2.07
C CYS A 108 6.42 14.27 3.26
N GLY A 109 5.18 14.74 3.05
CA GLY A 109 4.15 14.69 4.10
C GLY A 109 3.76 13.26 4.49
N THR A 110 3.76 12.33 3.53
CA THR A 110 3.52 10.91 3.79
C THR A 110 4.61 10.28 4.65
N LEU A 111 5.88 10.57 4.34
CA LEU A 111 7.02 10.11 5.15
C LEU A 111 6.98 10.70 6.55
N LEU A 112 6.71 12.00 6.69
CA LEU A 112 6.62 12.66 8.00
C LEU A 112 5.49 12.09 8.86
N MET A 113 4.35 11.76 8.28
CA MET A 113 3.27 11.05 8.97
C MET A 113 3.77 9.70 9.49
N ALA A 114 4.38 8.88 8.62
CA ALA A 114 4.90 7.57 9.00
C ALA A 114 5.93 7.64 10.13
N VAL A 115 6.88 8.58 10.06
CA VAL A 115 7.91 8.78 11.11
C VAL A 115 7.31 9.26 12.42
N LYS A 116 6.21 10.01 12.39
CA LYS A 116 5.52 10.47 13.61
C LYS A 116 4.82 9.32 14.34
N GLU A 117 4.21 8.42 13.59
CA GLU A 117 3.42 7.32 14.15
C GLU A 117 4.29 6.10 14.52
N GLU A 118 5.45 5.94 13.88
CA GLU A 118 6.29 4.76 13.98
C GLU A 118 7.67 5.05 14.57
N LYS A 119 8.13 4.13 15.40
CA LYS A 119 9.50 4.18 15.93
C LYS A 119 10.47 3.63 14.87
N THR A 120 11.12 4.52 14.14
CA THR A 120 12.20 4.15 13.21
C THR A 120 13.56 4.24 13.89
N THR A 121 14.52 3.46 13.39
CA THR A 121 15.91 3.53 13.80
C THR A 121 16.76 4.16 12.69
N VAL A 122 17.91 4.72 13.06
CA VAL A 122 18.89 5.17 12.06
C VAL A 122 19.30 3.97 11.20
N GLY A 123 19.26 4.15 9.88
CA GLY A 123 19.55 3.08 8.92
C GLY A 123 18.34 2.34 8.36
N THR A 124 17.10 2.64 8.83
CA THR A 124 15.87 2.15 8.19
C THR A 124 15.92 2.41 6.69
N ILE A 125 15.63 1.39 5.89
CA ILE A 125 15.62 1.49 4.43
C ILE A 125 14.30 2.09 3.96
N PHE A 126 14.36 3.09 3.09
CA PHE A 126 13.20 3.59 2.35
C PHE A 126 13.34 3.21 0.88
N HIS A 127 12.52 2.27 0.44
CA HIS A 127 12.49 1.77 -0.94
C HIS A 127 11.36 2.44 -1.73
N SER A 128 11.64 2.83 -2.98
CA SER A 128 10.64 3.40 -3.90
C SER A 128 10.95 3.02 -5.35
N ASP A 129 10.05 3.36 -6.26
CA ASP A 129 10.38 3.42 -7.67
C ASP A 129 11.33 4.59 -7.98
N ARG A 130 11.66 4.79 -9.29
CA ARG A 130 12.49 5.89 -9.77
C ARG A 130 11.66 7.09 -10.24
N GLY A 131 10.49 7.32 -9.68
CA GLY A 131 9.69 8.50 -9.98
C GLY A 131 10.44 9.79 -9.62
N SER A 132 10.25 10.84 -10.42
CA SER A 132 10.94 12.14 -10.24
C SER A 132 10.73 12.73 -8.85
N GLN A 133 9.58 12.48 -8.23
CA GLN A 133 9.27 12.91 -6.86
C GLN A 133 10.24 12.30 -5.85
N TYR A 134 10.45 10.97 -5.91
CA TYR A 134 11.35 10.25 -5.00
C TYR A 134 12.82 10.58 -5.25
N CYS A 135 13.19 10.92 -6.49
CA CYS A 135 14.53 11.36 -6.86
C CYS A 135 14.78 12.85 -6.58
N SER A 136 13.78 13.62 -6.14
CA SER A 136 13.91 15.06 -5.89
C SER A 136 14.89 15.35 -4.76
N TYR A 137 15.64 16.45 -4.87
CA TYR A 137 16.56 16.90 -3.83
C TYR A 137 15.88 17.09 -2.46
N GLN A 138 14.68 17.66 -2.46
CA GLN A 138 13.88 17.87 -1.25
C GLN A 138 13.59 16.55 -0.51
N PHE A 139 13.12 15.53 -1.22
CA PHE A 139 12.81 14.24 -0.62
C PHE A 139 14.07 13.50 -0.14
N GLN A 140 15.14 13.51 -0.94
CA GLN A 140 16.42 12.89 -0.57
C GLN A 140 17.04 13.55 0.66
N LYS A 141 16.98 14.89 0.75
CA LYS A 141 17.40 15.64 1.94
C LYS A 141 16.58 15.28 3.16
N LEU A 142 15.26 15.13 3.01
CA LEU A 142 14.37 14.69 4.09
C LEU A 142 14.71 13.28 4.57
N LEU A 143 14.88 12.30 3.67
CA LEU A 143 15.29 10.94 4.02
C LEU A 143 16.59 10.94 4.84
N LYS A 144 17.60 11.64 4.36
CA LYS A 144 18.89 11.76 5.04
C LYS A 144 18.75 12.39 6.43
N SER A 145 17.96 13.47 6.55
CA SER A 145 17.74 14.15 7.84
C SER A 145 17.02 13.29 8.89
N LYS A 146 16.24 12.30 8.42
CA LYS A 146 15.55 11.31 9.27
C LYS A 146 16.35 10.02 9.47
N GLY A 147 17.58 9.94 8.96
CA GLY A 147 18.46 8.79 9.12
C GLY A 147 18.10 7.58 8.24
N PHE A 148 17.30 7.76 7.20
CA PHE A 148 16.95 6.68 6.28
C PHE A 148 18.05 6.41 5.25
N ARG A 149 18.18 5.14 4.86
CA ARG A 149 18.94 4.70 3.69
C ARG A 149 18.00 4.64 2.49
N CYS A 150 18.31 5.40 1.44
CA CYS A 150 17.54 5.38 0.22
C CYS A 150 17.80 4.09 -0.59
N SER A 151 16.74 3.48 -1.09
CA SER A 151 16.79 2.33 -1.99
C SER A 151 15.80 2.54 -3.14
N MET A 152 16.19 2.18 -4.37
CA MET A 152 15.34 2.37 -5.55
C MET A 152 15.25 1.11 -6.40
N SER A 153 14.06 0.84 -6.94
CA SER A 153 13.83 -0.22 -7.91
C SER A 153 14.75 -0.08 -9.11
N ARG A 154 15.11 -1.19 -9.75
CA ARG A 154 15.85 -1.18 -11.03
C ARG A 154 14.94 -0.69 -12.16
N ARG A 155 15.53 -0.08 -13.18
CA ARG A 155 14.76 0.44 -14.34
C ARG A 155 13.95 -0.67 -15.00
N GLY A 156 12.66 -0.43 -15.21
CA GLY A 156 11.78 -1.39 -15.87
C GLY A 156 11.47 -2.66 -15.09
N GLN A 157 11.88 -2.74 -13.82
CA GLN A 157 11.65 -3.90 -12.95
C GLN A 157 10.52 -3.62 -11.96
N CYS A 158 9.28 -3.74 -12.43
CA CYS A 158 8.07 -3.55 -11.60
C CYS A 158 8.05 -4.50 -10.38
N TRP A 159 8.59 -5.69 -10.51
CA TRP A 159 8.69 -6.67 -9.41
C TRP A 159 9.49 -6.16 -8.20
N ASP A 160 10.35 -5.18 -8.38
CA ASP A 160 11.11 -4.59 -7.29
C ASP A 160 10.21 -3.76 -6.35
N ASN A 161 8.99 -3.37 -6.78
CA ASN A 161 7.98 -2.66 -5.98
C ASN A 161 6.69 -3.48 -5.76
N ALA A 162 6.76 -4.81 -5.85
CA ALA A 162 5.61 -5.70 -5.82
C ALA A 162 4.71 -5.56 -4.58
N VAL A 163 5.26 -5.13 -3.44
CA VAL A 163 4.51 -4.92 -2.19
C VAL A 163 3.53 -3.76 -2.34
N ALA A 164 3.98 -2.61 -2.84
CA ALA A 164 3.12 -1.46 -3.07
C ALA A 164 2.10 -1.74 -4.18
N GLU A 165 2.50 -2.40 -5.27
CA GLU A 165 1.58 -2.82 -6.34
C GLU A 165 0.46 -3.73 -5.82
N SER A 166 0.79 -4.71 -4.97
CA SER A 166 -0.18 -5.60 -4.35
C SER A 166 -1.15 -4.85 -3.42
N PHE A 167 -0.64 -3.87 -2.66
CA PHE A 167 -1.46 -2.99 -1.84
C PHE A 167 -2.45 -2.20 -2.70
N TRP A 168 -1.98 -1.52 -3.77
CA TRP A 168 -2.83 -0.75 -4.67
C TRP A 168 -3.88 -1.61 -5.39
N ALA A 169 -3.49 -2.78 -5.86
CA ALA A 169 -4.42 -3.72 -6.49
C ALA A 169 -5.54 -4.12 -5.52
N THR A 170 -5.21 -4.31 -4.25
CA THR A 170 -6.19 -4.64 -3.21
C THR A 170 -7.10 -3.46 -2.89
N LEU A 171 -6.56 -2.27 -2.69
CA LEU A 171 -7.32 -1.04 -2.47
C LEU A 171 -8.29 -0.78 -3.63
N LYS A 172 -7.79 -0.77 -4.86
CA LYS A 172 -8.62 -0.49 -6.04
C LYS A 172 -9.70 -1.54 -6.28
N ARG A 173 -9.48 -2.77 -5.88
CA ARG A 173 -10.47 -3.85 -5.98
C ARG A 173 -11.54 -3.77 -4.91
N GLU A 174 -11.16 -3.45 -3.66
CA GLU A 174 -12.04 -3.56 -2.50
C GLU A 174 -12.73 -2.25 -2.15
N CYS A 175 -12.09 -1.10 -2.43
CA CYS A 175 -12.58 0.21 -2.01
C CYS A 175 -13.28 1.01 -3.13
N LEU A 176 -12.85 0.87 -4.40
CA LEU A 176 -13.47 1.65 -5.47
C LEU A 176 -14.90 1.18 -5.77
N PRO A 177 -15.83 2.13 -6.09
CA PRO A 177 -17.18 1.83 -6.54
C PRO A 177 -17.20 0.97 -7.82
N VAL A 178 -18.39 0.51 -8.21
CA VAL A 178 -18.57 -0.35 -9.41
C VAL A 178 -18.11 0.35 -10.69
N ASN A 179 -18.43 1.64 -10.83
CA ASN A 179 -18.01 2.49 -11.95
C ASN A 179 -16.54 2.93 -11.88
N ARG A 180 -15.81 2.48 -10.84
CA ARG A 180 -14.38 2.72 -10.60
C ARG A 180 -13.97 4.17 -10.38
N LYS A 181 -14.89 5.06 -10.07
CA LYS A 181 -14.60 6.44 -9.67
C LYS A 181 -15.53 6.89 -8.54
N PHE A 182 -15.06 7.81 -7.72
CA PHE A 182 -15.87 8.45 -6.68
C PHE A 182 -16.55 9.71 -7.25
N SER A 183 -17.65 10.14 -6.63
CA SER A 183 -18.34 11.38 -7.01
C SER A 183 -17.54 12.64 -6.67
N SER A 184 -16.68 12.57 -5.63
CA SER A 184 -15.82 13.67 -5.23
C SER A 184 -14.52 13.17 -4.60
N ARG A 185 -13.51 14.05 -4.53
CA ARG A 185 -12.28 13.77 -3.78
C ARG A 185 -12.56 13.54 -2.29
N SER A 186 -13.47 14.32 -1.72
CA SER A 186 -13.88 14.19 -0.31
C SER A 186 -14.49 12.83 -0.01
N GLU A 187 -15.41 12.34 -0.86
CA GLU A 187 -15.96 10.98 -0.72
C GLU A 187 -14.87 9.93 -0.81
N GLY A 188 -13.98 10.05 -1.82
CA GLY A 188 -12.85 9.13 -2.00
C GLY A 188 -11.96 9.07 -0.78
N ILE A 189 -11.55 10.21 -0.24
CA ILE A 189 -10.73 10.30 0.98
C ILE A 189 -11.41 9.59 2.15
N LYS A 190 -12.67 9.92 2.44
CA LYS A 190 -13.42 9.31 3.55
C LYS A 190 -13.52 7.78 3.43
N LYS A 191 -13.86 7.29 2.24
CA LYS A 191 -13.99 5.85 1.97
C LYS A 191 -12.65 5.12 2.10
N ILE A 192 -11.57 5.73 1.61
CA ILE A 192 -10.23 5.12 1.64
C ILE A 192 -9.68 5.12 3.07
N ILE A 193 -9.85 6.18 3.86
CA ILE A 193 -9.44 6.19 5.27
C ILE A 193 -10.11 5.05 6.05
N ASN A 194 -11.42 4.89 5.91
CA ASN A 194 -12.15 3.79 6.55
C ASN A 194 -11.64 2.42 6.08
N TRP A 195 -11.34 2.29 4.78
CA TRP A 195 -10.79 1.07 4.23
C TRP A 195 -9.37 0.78 4.74
N ILE A 196 -8.51 1.81 4.90
CA ILE A 196 -7.15 1.66 5.47
C ILE A 196 -7.25 1.12 6.92
N SER A 197 -8.14 1.67 7.73
CA SER A 197 -8.37 1.18 9.09
C SER A 197 -8.80 -0.29 9.11
N TYR A 198 -9.70 -0.68 8.22
CA TYR A 198 -10.07 -2.07 8.02
C TYR A 198 -8.91 -2.93 7.51
N TYR A 199 -8.13 -2.43 6.54
CA TYR A 199 -7.01 -3.15 5.93
C TYR A 199 -5.93 -3.53 6.94
N ASN A 200 -5.53 -2.59 7.81
CA ASN A 200 -4.53 -2.83 8.84
C ASN A 200 -5.09 -3.62 10.03
N GLY A 201 -6.29 -3.26 10.51
CA GLY A 201 -6.81 -3.71 11.80
C GLY A 201 -7.62 -4.99 11.76
N PHE A 202 -8.36 -5.24 10.67
CA PHE A 202 -9.40 -6.28 10.67
C PHE A 202 -9.33 -7.25 9.48
N ARG A 203 -8.78 -6.81 8.36
CA ARG A 203 -8.76 -7.60 7.14
C ARG A 203 -7.87 -8.84 7.29
N PRO A 204 -8.37 -10.09 7.04
CA PRO A 204 -7.54 -11.28 7.09
C PRO A 204 -6.52 -11.30 5.94
N HIS A 205 -5.26 -11.59 6.24
CA HIS A 205 -4.20 -11.71 5.25
C HIS A 205 -3.70 -13.15 5.15
N SER A 206 -3.86 -13.76 3.98
CA SER A 206 -3.51 -15.17 3.75
C SER A 206 -2.02 -15.46 3.91
N SER A 207 -1.15 -14.50 3.62
CA SER A 207 0.30 -14.60 3.82
C SER A 207 0.72 -14.62 5.28
N PHE A 208 -0.17 -14.23 6.19
CA PHE A 208 0.07 -14.17 7.63
C PHE A 208 -0.89 -15.06 8.42
N GLY A 209 -1.25 -16.23 7.85
CA GLY A 209 -2.12 -17.19 8.54
C GLY A 209 -3.52 -16.65 8.84
N MET A 210 -4.05 -15.76 8.00
CA MET A 210 -5.34 -15.11 8.17
C MET A 210 -5.42 -14.11 9.36
N LEU A 211 -4.32 -13.76 9.96
CA LEU A 211 -4.27 -12.64 10.91
C LEU A 211 -4.51 -11.30 10.20
N SER A 212 -4.99 -10.31 10.93
CA SER A 212 -4.88 -8.91 10.48
C SER A 212 -3.42 -8.46 10.56
N LEU A 213 -3.09 -7.36 9.85
CA LEU A 213 -1.71 -6.86 9.86
C LEU A 213 -1.28 -6.41 11.25
N TYR A 214 -2.16 -5.77 12.01
CA TYR A 214 -1.86 -5.40 13.40
C TYR A 214 -1.68 -6.61 14.31
N GLN A 215 -2.49 -7.66 14.16
CA GLN A 215 -2.31 -8.90 14.93
C GLN A 215 -0.97 -9.58 14.60
N TYR A 216 -0.62 -9.68 13.31
CA TYR A 216 0.67 -10.23 12.89
C TYR A 216 1.83 -9.39 13.42
N ARG A 217 1.77 -8.07 13.27
CA ARG A 217 2.80 -7.12 13.72
C ARG A 217 3.06 -7.25 15.21
N ASN A 218 2.00 -7.27 16.03
CA ASN A 218 2.11 -7.44 17.48
C ASN A 218 2.77 -8.78 17.84
N ARG A 219 2.41 -9.86 17.13
CA ARG A 219 3.01 -11.19 17.36
C ARG A 219 4.50 -11.25 17.02
N VAL A 220 4.99 -10.42 16.10
CA VAL A 220 6.41 -10.38 15.71
C VAL A 220 7.23 -9.45 16.61
N LEU A 221 6.58 -8.47 17.26
CA LEU A 221 7.23 -7.52 18.17
C LEU A 221 7.37 -8.05 19.60
N TYR A 222 6.51 -9.01 19.98
CA TYR A 222 6.43 -9.64 21.30
C TYR A 222 6.45 -11.17 21.17
#